data_997448120cff5d35611183f834e452d5
#
_entry.id   997448120cff5d35611183f834e452d5
#
_cell.length_a   1.000
_cell.length_b   1.000
_cell.length_c   1.000
_cell.angle_alpha   90.00
_cell.angle_beta   90.00
_cell.angle_gamma   90.00
#
_symmetry.space_group_name_H-M   'P 1'
#
loop_
_entity.id
_entity.type
_entity.pdbx_description
1 polymer ?
#
loop_
_entity_poly.entity_id
_entity_poly.type
_entity_poly.pdbx_seq_one_letter_code
_entity_poly.pdbx_strand_id
1 'polypeptide(L)'
;MTTLSDLQTERERLRALAAQREYDALLADTVSYRDLMASGAALRRALASAFASWPPLFLQAIEGVLDETRVHYLLSDAAHTTLTELGSRIASNIQPLVTVGEHFQRGVRPRDLLTVSQWADRHRWLRSGTNAPGRWNTALTPYLREIMDALSEHSPVRAVVFKKSSGVGGSEVMMNWIGYVMHHLRNKDLLVVMPTLELRDRSLNPRMNKMLAETEALAGLVSTSRRDKSNRADVVEYGAHARIIRSGANSADSLRSDHIPYVITDEVSAFPWDIGGEGDPMTLIENRQRTYSRAKSYFV
;
A
#
# COMPACT_ATOMS: atom_id res chain seq x y z
N MET A 1 -34.72 14.13 -24.94
CA MET A 1 -33.75 13.64 -23.96
C MET A 1 -34.46 12.60 -23.11
N THR A 2 -34.11 11.34 -23.27
CA THR A 2 -34.70 10.24 -22.50
C THR A 2 -34.19 10.30 -21.09
N THR A 3 -35.06 10.38 -20.11
CA THR A 3 -34.64 10.50 -18.69
C THR A 3 -34.20 9.14 -18.14
N LEU A 4 -33.43 9.13 -17.06
CA LEU A 4 -32.99 7.90 -16.36
C LEU A 4 -34.22 7.05 -15.92
N SER A 5 -35.33 7.71 -15.58
CA SER A 5 -36.61 7.11 -15.23
C SER A 5 -37.25 6.39 -16.41
N ASP A 6 -37.18 6.99 -17.60
CA ASP A 6 -37.75 6.38 -18.82
C ASP A 6 -37.01 5.11 -19.21
N LEU A 7 -35.67 5.10 -19.03
CA LEU A 7 -34.82 3.93 -19.26
C LEU A 7 -35.07 2.82 -18.25
N GLN A 8 -35.35 3.17 -17.00
CA GLN A 8 -35.70 2.19 -15.97
C GLN A 8 -37.06 1.53 -16.24
N THR A 9 -38.06 2.31 -16.63
CA THR A 9 -39.41 1.82 -16.97
C THR A 9 -39.39 0.92 -18.21
N GLU A 10 -38.66 1.29 -19.24
CA GLU A 10 -38.50 0.48 -20.43
C GLU A 10 -37.73 -0.81 -20.16
N ARG A 11 -36.75 -0.77 -19.31
CA ARG A 11 -36.00 -1.95 -18.85
C ARG A 11 -36.86 -2.92 -18.04
N GLU A 12 -37.75 -2.43 -17.18
CA GLU A 12 -38.72 -3.26 -16.44
C GLU A 12 -39.74 -3.89 -17.39
N ARG A 13 -40.21 -3.14 -18.39
CA ARG A 13 -41.12 -3.65 -19.44
C ARG A 13 -40.47 -4.75 -20.26
N LEU A 14 -39.24 -4.57 -20.68
CA LEU A 14 -38.48 -5.59 -21.42
C LEU A 14 -38.23 -6.84 -20.58
N ARG A 15 -37.97 -6.67 -19.27
CA ARG A 15 -37.85 -7.80 -18.32
C ARG A 15 -39.15 -8.58 -18.19
N ALA A 16 -40.29 -7.91 -18.06
CA ALA A 16 -41.59 -8.54 -17.98
C ALA A 16 -41.94 -9.30 -19.26
N LEU A 17 -41.64 -8.74 -20.43
CA LEU A 17 -41.85 -9.38 -21.75
C LEU A 17 -40.93 -10.60 -21.96
N ALA A 18 -39.67 -10.51 -21.48
CA ALA A 18 -38.74 -11.63 -21.53
C ALA A 18 -39.21 -12.78 -20.61
N ALA A 19 -39.64 -12.47 -19.39
CA ALA A 19 -40.16 -13.42 -18.43
C ALA A 19 -41.43 -14.13 -18.96
N GLN A 20 -42.33 -13.41 -19.66
CA GLN A 20 -43.54 -13.98 -20.26
C GLN A 20 -43.19 -14.94 -21.41
N ARG A 21 -42.25 -14.56 -22.28
CA ARG A 21 -41.78 -15.44 -23.35
C ARG A 21 -41.05 -16.68 -22.85
N GLU A 22 -40.29 -16.53 -21.77
CA GLU A 22 -39.66 -17.65 -21.05
C GLU A 22 -40.70 -18.61 -20.50
N TYR A 23 -41.77 -18.09 -19.90
CA TYR A 23 -42.86 -18.89 -19.36
C TYR A 23 -43.59 -19.69 -20.45
N ASP A 24 -43.84 -19.07 -21.62
CA ASP A 24 -44.52 -19.70 -22.77
C ASP A 24 -43.62 -20.78 -23.43
N ALA A 25 -42.31 -20.56 -23.47
CA ALA A 25 -41.35 -21.56 -23.95
C ALA A 25 -41.17 -22.74 -22.98
N LEU A 26 -41.33 -22.49 -21.70
CA LEU A 26 -41.26 -23.47 -20.60
C LEU A 26 -42.37 -24.51 -20.65
N LEU A 27 -43.55 -24.11 -21.06
CA LEU A 27 -44.68 -25.03 -21.22
C LEU A 27 -44.44 -26.04 -22.36
N ALA A 28 -43.47 -25.78 -23.25
CA ALA A 28 -43.09 -26.62 -24.34
C ALA A 28 -41.96 -27.64 -24.03
N ASP A 29 -41.06 -27.35 -23.03
CA ASP A 29 -39.93 -28.25 -22.74
C ASP A 29 -39.44 -28.09 -21.27
N THR A 30 -40.05 -28.90 -20.38
CA THR A 30 -39.89 -28.74 -18.92
C THR A 30 -38.58 -29.27 -18.32
N VAL A 31 -37.80 -30.09 -19.01
CA VAL A 31 -36.60 -30.74 -18.45
C VAL A 31 -35.34 -29.88 -18.64
N SER A 32 -35.16 -29.34 -19.85
CA SER A 32 -34.01 -28.50 -20.21
C SER A 32 -33.95 -27.17 -19.44
N TYR A 33 -35.12 -26.65 -19.10
CA TYR A 33 -35.23 -25.36 -18.38
C TYR A 33 -34.81 -25.40 -16.90
N ARG A 34 -35.09 -26.47 -16.18
CA ARG A 34 -34.64 -26.58 -14.78
C ARG A 34 -33.14 -26.53 -14.67
N ASP A 35 -32.44 -27.18 -15.57
CA ASP A 35 -30.99 -27.23 -15.60
C ASP A 35 -30.39 -25.86 -16.01
N LEU A 36 -31.04 -25.22 -16.98
CA LEU A 36 -30.67 -23.87 -17.40
C LEU A 36 -30.85 -22.83 -16.28
N MET A 37 -31.98 -22.91 -15.55
CA MET A 37 -32.24 -22.02 -14.41
C MET A 37 -31.32 -22.30 -13.24
N ALA A 38 -30.99 -23.56 -12.99
CA ALA A 38 -30.02 -23.93 -11.96
C ALA A 38 -28.60 -23.40 -12.29
N SER A 39 -28.19 -23.50 -13.53
CA SER A 39 -26.92 -23.00 -14.04
C SER A 39 -26.87 -21.47 -14.01
N GLY A 40 -27.93 -20.78 -14.43
CA GLY A 40 -28.03 -19.32 -14.34
C GLY A 40 -28.07 -18.79 -12.92
N ALA A 41 -28.76 -19.47 -12.01
CA ALA A 41 -28.80 -19.13 -10.61
C ALA A 41 -27.44 -19.38 -9.89
N ALA A 42 -26.72 -20.43 -10.29
CA ALA A 42 -25.37 -20.71 -9.80
C ALA A 42 -24.38 -19.66 -10.29
N LEU A 43 -24.44 -19.26 -11.57
CA LEU A 43 -23.63 -18.19 -12.13
C LEU A 43 -23.91 -16.84 -11.44
N ARG A 44 -25.19 -16.50 -11.24
CA ARG A 44 -25.56 -15.27 -10.49
C ARG A 44 -25.02 -15.26 -9.07
N ARG A 45 -25.09 -16.38 -8.36
CA ARG A 45 -24.54 -16.50 -7.00
C ARG A 45 -23.02 -16.34 -6.97
N ALA A 46 -22.33 -16.97 -7.92
CA ALA A 46 -20.89 -16.85 -8.05
C ALA A 46 -20.46 -15.41 -8.36
N LEU A 47 -21.16 -14.74 -9.30
CA LEU A 47 -20.90 -13.35 -9.64
C LEU A 47 -21.27 -12.39 -8.50
N ALA A 48 -22.40 -12.59 -7.82
CA ALA A 48 -22.78 -11.79 -6.66
C ALA A 48 -21.78 -11.92 -5.52
N SER A 49 -21.24 -13.12 -5.29
CA SER A 49 -20.21 -13.36 -4.29
C SER A 49 -18.87 -12.70 -4.66
N ALA A 50 -18.47 -12.83 -5.93
CA ALA A 50 -17.21 -12.24 -6.42
C ALA A 50 -17.25 -10.69 -6.43
N PHE A 51 -18.43 -10.10 -6.66
CA PHE A 51 -18.61 -8.67 -6.83
C PHE A 51 -19.37 -7.99 -5.68
N ALA A 52 -19.59 -8.68 -4.55
CA ALA A 52 -20.31 -8.14 -3.40
C ALA A 52 -19.78 -6.80 -2.87
N SER A 53 -18.52 -6.50 -3.13
CA SER A 53 -17.83 -5.25 -2.75
C SER A 53 -17.81 -4.18 -3.86
N TRP A 54 -18.43 -4.43 -5.01
CA TRP A 54 -18.40 -3.51 -6.14
C TRP A 54 -19.50 -2.45 -6.08
N PRO A 55 -19.28 -1.25 -6.65
CA PRO A 55 -20.32 -0.22 -6.68
C PRO A 55 -21.60 -0.72 -7.35
N PRO A 56 -22.80 -0.34 -6.83
CA PRO A 56 -24.09 -0.80 -7.33
C PRO A 56 -24.30 -0.60 -8.85
N LEU A 57 -23.75 0.47 -9.40
CA LEU A 57 -23.81 0.75 -10.85
C LEU A 57 -23.10 -0.29 -11.71
N PHE A 58 -22.04 -0.88 -11.20
CA PHE A 58 -21.27 -1.90 -11.91
C PHE A 58 -22.01 -3.24 -11.88
N LEU A 59 -22.63 -3.57 -10.76
CA LEU A 59 -23.49 -4.76 -10.62
C LEU A 59 -24.69 -4.68 -11.56
N GLN A 60 -25.32 -3.51 -11.69
CA GLN A 60 -26.42 -3.28 -12.62
C GLN A 60 -25.98 -3.44 -14.09
N ALA A 61 -24.79 -3.00 -14.46
CA ALA A 61 -24.28 -3.16 -15.83
C ALA A 61 -24.03 -4.63 -16.16
N ILE A 62 -23.48 -5.41 -15.23
CA ILE A 62 -23.26 -6.87 -15.40
C ILE A 62 -24.60 -7.62 -15.47
N GLU A 63 -25.55 -7.28 -14.62
CA GLU A 63 -26.90 -7.85 -14.69
C GLU A 63 -27.57 -7.59 -16.05
N GLY A 64 -27.42 -6.36 -16.60
CA GLY A 64 -27.94 -6.02 -17.93
C GLY A 64 -27.34 -6.88 -19.03
N VAL A 65 -26.02 -7.06 -19.03
CA VAL A 65 -25.32 -7.91 -20.02
C VAL A 65 -25.74 -9.38 -19.91
N LEU A 66 -25.90 -9.89 -18.68
CA LEU A 66 -26.36 -11.26 -18.45
C LEU A 66 -27.83 -11.48 -18.93
N ASP A 67 -28.68 -10.48 -18.70
CA ASP A 67 -30.06 -10.55 -19.16
C ASP A 67 -30.19 -10.49 -20.70
N GLU A 68 -29.40 -9.63 -21.37
CA GLU A 68 -29.38 -9.58 -22.85
C GLU A 68 -28.79 -10.85 -23.47
N THR A 69 -27.76 -11.43 -22.89
CA THR A 69 -27.15 -12.67 -23.36
C THR A 69 -28.10 -13.84 -23.19
N ARG A 70 -28.89 -13.84 -22.13
CA ARG A 70 -29.89 -14.87 -21.83
C ARG A 70 -31.02 -14.94 -22.86
N VAL A 71 -31.46 -13.80 -23.36
CA VAL A 71 -32.55 -13.70 -24.34
C VAL A 71 -32.19 -14.33 -25.71
N HIS A 72 -30.93 -14.34 -26.08
CA HIS A 72 -30.48 -14.84 -27.37
C HIS A 72 -30.28 -16.37 -27.45
N TYR A 73 -30.24 -17.10 -26.34
CA TYR A 73 -29.79 -18.50 -26.31
C TYR A 73 -30.87 -19.55 -25.96
N LEU A 74 -32.15 -19.18 -25.88
CA LEU A 74 -33.21 -20.05 -25.37
C LEU A 74 -33.79 -21.04 -26.38
N LEU A 75 -33.18 -21.32 -27.52
CA LEU A 75 -33.90 -21.99 -28.61
C LEU A 75 -33.35 -23.33 -29.15
N SER A 76 -32.38 -24.03 -28.59
CA SER A 76 -32.01 -25.39 -29.04
C SER A 76 -31.12 -26.18 -28.10
N ASP A 77 -31.04 -27.54 -28.21
CA ASP A 77 -30.12 -28.43 -27.49
C ASP A 77 -28.63 -28.08 -27.69
N ALA A 78 -28.29 -27.44 -28.79
CA ALA A 78 -26.97 -26.80 -28.99
C ALA A 78 -26.70 -25.69 -27.98
N ALA A 79 -27.70 -25.10 -27.35
CA ALA A 79 -27.59 -24.00 -26.40
C ALA A 79 -26.92 -24.42 -25.09
N HIS A 80 -27.10 -25.66 -24.64
CA HIS A 80 -26.50 -26.09 -23.35
C HIS A 80 -24.98 -26.18 -23.44
N THR A 81 -24.43 -26.75 -24.50
CA THR A 81 -23.01 -26.82 -24.77
C THR A 81 -22.41 -25.42 -24.95
N THR A 82 -23.11 -24.60 -25.76
CA THR A 82 -22.69 -23.19 -26.01
C THR A 82 -22.76 -22.33 -24.76
N LEU A 83 -23.74 -22.51 -23.86
CA LEU A 83 -23.84 -21.81 -22.58
C LEU A 83 -22.74 -22.22 -21.60
N THR A 84 -22.33 -23.48 -21.58
CA THR A 84 -21.21 -23.95 -20.77
C THR A 84 -19.91 -23.38 -21.30
N GLU A 85 -19.69 -23.38 -22.60
CA GLU A 85 -18.51 -22.74 -23.21
C GLU A 85 -18.52 -21.22 -23.06
N LEU A 86 -19.67 -20.58 -23.22
CA LEU A 86 -19.81 -19.14 -23.00
C LEU A 86 -19.57 -18.76 -21.51
N GLY A 87 -20.12 -19.54 -20.59
CA GLY A 87 -19.89 -19.42 -19.17
C GLY A 87 -18.40 -19.53 -18.81
N SER A 88 -17.69 -20.49 -19.40
CA SER A 88 -16.27 -20.67 -19.26
C SER A 88 -15.46 -19.51 -19.85
N ARG A 89 -15.84 -19.00 -21.02
CA ARG A 89 -15.23 -17.84 -21.68
C ARG A 89 -15.51 -16.54 -20.92
N ILE A 90 -16.72 -16.38 -20.40
CA ILE A 90 -17.08 -15.24 -19.54
C ILE A 90 -16.27 -15.30 -18.25
N ALA A 91 -16.16 -16.44 -17.59
CA ALA A 91 -15.37 -16.61 -16.39
C ALA A 91 -13.88 -16.28 -16.62
N SER A 92 -13.30 -16.78 -17.73
CA SER A 92 -11.89 -16.47 -18.07
C SER A 92 -11.66 -15.01 -18.46
N ASN A 93 -12.65 -14.33 -19.04
CA ASN A 93 -12.56 -12.91 -19.38
C ASN A 93 -12.85 -11.98 -18.19
N ILE A 94 -13.66 -12.44 -17.23
CA ILE A 94 -13.98 -11.68 -16.01
C ILE A 94 -12.82 -11.70 -15.00
N GLN A 95 -12.05 -12.81 -14.94
CA GLN A 95 -10.94 -12.92 -14.00
C GLN A 95 -9.94 -11.74 -14.07
N PRO A 96 -9.51 -11.27 -15.25
CA PRO A 96 -8.69 -10.06 -15.33
C PRO A 96 -9.40 -8.81 -14.82
N LEU A 97 -10.71 -8.67 -15.03
CA LEU A 97 -11.51 -7.54 -14.55
C LEU A 97 -11.67 -7.56 -13.03
N VAL A 98 -11.86 -8.74 -12.42
CA VAL A 98 -11.86 -8.92 -10.96
C VAL A 98 -10.52 -8.46 -10.40
N THR A 99 -9.42 -8.92 -10.99
CA THR A 99 -8.08 -8.52 -10.58
C THR A 99 -7.85 -7.01 -10.69
N VAL A 100 -8.26 -6.41 -11.81
CA VAL A 100 -8.22 -4.94 -12.00
C VAL A 100 -9.08 -4.22 -10.96
N GLY A 101 -10.30 -4.72 -10.69
CA GLY A 101 -11.18 -4.16 -9.67
C GLY A 101 -10.60 -4.21 -8.26
N GLU A 102 -9.99 -5.33 -7.89
CA GLU A 102 -9.29 -5.47 -6.59
C GLU A 102 -8.09 -4.52 -6.49
N HIS A 103 -7.32 -4.37 -7.55
CA HIS A 103 -6.21 -3.43 -7.61
C HIS A 103 -6.70 -1.98 -7.53
N PHE A 104 -7.79 -1.65 -8.24
CA PHE A 104 -8.43 -0.35 -8.17
C PHE A 104 -8.95 -0.05 -6.76
N GLN A 105 -9.69 -0.97 -6.13
CA GLN A 105 -10.18 -0.80 -4.76
C GLN A 105 -9.04 -0.61 -3.77
N ARG A 106 -7.95 -1.36 -3.90
CA ARG A 106 -6.75 -1.15 -3.08
C ARG A 106 -6.11 0.22 -3.31
N GLY A 107 -6.15 0.72 -4.55
CA GLY A 107 -5.62 2.03 -4.93
C GLY A 107 -6.44 3.22 -4.43
N VAL A 108 -7.78 3.11 -4.44
CA VAL A 108 -8.70 4.19 -4.01
C VAL A 108 -9.08 4.11 -2.53
N ARG A 109 -8.77 3.01 -1.84
CA ARG A 109 -9.05 2.89 -0.40
C ARG A 109 -8.26 3.96 0.35
N PRO A 110 -8.91 4.82 1.13
CA PRO A 110 -8.22 5.78 1.98
C PRO A 110 -7.20 5.04 2.86
N ARG A 111 -6.00 5.57 2.94
CA ARG A 111 -5.00 5.01 3.86
C ARG A 111 -5.47 5.22 5.29
N ASP A 112 -5.29 4.23 6.14
CA ASP A 112 -5.43 4.42 7.58
C ASP A 112 -4.51 5.58 8.00
N LEU A 113 -5.02 6.56 8.72
CA LEU A 113 -4.21 7.66 9.25
C LEU A 113 -3.47 7.20 10.52
N LEU A 114 -2.56 6.25 10.35
CA LEU A 114 -1.76 5.76 11.46
C LEU A 114 -0.73 6.81 11.89
N THR A 115 -0.53 6.92 13.20
CA THR A 115 0.66 7.58 13.74
C THR A 115 1.87 6.64 13.66
N VAL A 116 3.08 7.17 13.87
CA VAL A 116 4.29 6.34 13.87
C VAL A 116 4.24 5.31 15.00
N SER A 117 3.75 5.67 16.19
CA SER A 117 3.60 4.72 17.30
C SER A 117 2.58 3.62 17.00
N GLN A 118 1.44 3.98 16.41
CA GLN A 118 0.42 3.02 16.00
C GLN A 118 0.92 2.09 14.88
N TRP A 119 1.68 2.63 13.94
CA TRP A 119 2.33 1.82 12.90
C TRP A 119 3.31 0.82 13.52
N ALA A 120 4.14 1.28 14.45
CA ALA A 120 5.11 0.44 15.14
C ALA A 120 4.43 -0.67 15.94
N ASP A 121 3.40 -0.35 16.74
CA ASP A 121 2.63 -1.33 17.53
C ASP A 121 1.93 -2.36 16.62
N ARG A 122 1.51 -1.97 15.39
CA ARG A 122 0.81 -2.85 14.46
C ARG A 122 1.75 -3.74 13.66
N HIS A 123 2.93 -3.24 13.26
CA HIS A 123 3.73 -3.86 12.22
C HIS A 123 5.17 -4.20 12.62
N ARG A 124 5.79 -3.43 13.54
CA ARG A 124 7.20 -3.58 13.86
C ARG A 124 7.46 -4.85 14.65
N TRP A 125 8.46 -5.63 14.21
CA TRP A 125 8.93 -6.81 14.91
C TRP A 125 10.37 -6.62 15.40
N LEU A 126 10.63 -6.99 16.65
CA LEU A 126 11.95 -6.99 17.28
C LEU A 126 12.45 -8.41 17.46
N ARG A 127 13.68 -8.65 17.09
CA ARG A 127 14.29 -9.97 17.09
C ARG A 127 14.54 -10.53 18.49
N SER A 128 14.64 -11.87 18.57
CA SER A 128 15.28 -12.57 19.71
C SER A 128 16.70 -12.06 19.93
N GLY A 129 17.03 -11.71 21.18
CA GLY A 129 18.33 -11.10 21.56
C GLY A 129 18.26 -9.59 21.79
N THR A 130 17.11 -8.94 21.58
CA THR A 130 16.81 -7.62 22.14
C THR A 130 16.23 -7.75 23.54
N ASN A 131 16.17 -6.66 24.31
CA ASN A 131 15.60 -6.65 25.66
C ASN A 131 14.10 -6.98 25.69
N ALA A 132 13.39 -6.79 24.56
CA ALA A 132 11.97 -7.08 24.40
C ALA A 132 11.70 -7.68 23.00
N PRO A 133 12.03 -8.95 22.79
CA PRO A 133 11.80 -9.60 21.48
C PRO A 133 10.32 -9.80 21.21
N GLY A 134 9.95 -9.76 19.92
CA GLY A 134 8.57 -9.91 19.48
C GLY A 134 7.99 -8.65 18.85
N ARG A 135 6.69 -8.51 18.88
CA ARG A 135 6.04 -7.31 18.37
C ARG A 135 6.40 -6.08 19.22
N TRP A 136 6.72 -4.97 18.56
CA TRP A 136 6.90 -3.69 19.25
C TRP A 136 5.68 -3.35 20.11
N ASN A 137 5.94 -2.85 21.29
CA ASN A 137 4.89 -2.39 22.20
C ASN A 137 5.28 -1.05 22.81
N THR A 138 4.68 0.02 22.33
CA THR A 138 4.92 1.39 22.79
C THR A 138 4.59 1.56 24.29
N ALA A 139 3.73 0.72 24.87
CA ALA A 139 3.43 0.79 26.30
C ALA A 139 4.63 0.43 27.21
N LEU A 140 5.62 -0.30 26.69
CA LEU A 140 6.88 -0.58 27.42
C LEU A 140 7.81 0.64 27.52
N THR A 141 7.66 1.59 26.59
CA THR A 141 8.44 2.82 26.52
C THR A 141 7.53 4.01 26.23
N PRO A 142 6.58 4.33 27.14
CA PRO A 142 5.49 5.27 26.84
C PRO A 142 5.97 6.69 26.54
N TYR A 143 7.13 7.08 27.05
CA TYR A 143 7.77 8.37 26.76
C TYR A 143 8.21 8.54 25.30
N LEU A 144 8.35 7.46 24.54
CA LEU A 144 8.67 7.53 23.11
C LEU A 144 7.44 7.77 22.24
N ARG A 145 6.22 7.61 22.77
CA ARG A 145 4.98 7.78 22.01
C ARG A 145 4.86 9.17 21.41
N GLU A 146 4.97 10.19 22.22
CA GLU A 146 4.85 11.59 21.79
C GLU A 146 5.91 11.94 20.73
N ILE A 147 7.15 11.47 20.92
CA ILE A 147 8.27 11.65 19.98
C ILE A 147 7.91 11.01 18.63
N MET A 148 7.44 9.76 18.63
CA MET A 148 7.05 9.06 17.43
C MET A 148 5.85 9.72 16.74
N ASP A 149 4.83 10.10 17.51
CA ASP A 149 3.61 10.66 16.95
C ASP A 149 3.81 12.07 16.37
N ALA A 150 4.75 12.85 16.94
CA ALA A 150 5.18 14.11 16.35
C ALA A 150 5.80 13.96 14.95
N LEU A 151 6.41 12.80 14.65
CA LEU A 151 6.98 12.48 13.33
C LEU A 151 5.95 11.98 12.30
N SER A 152 4.69 11.79 12.70
CA SER A 152 3.63 11.31 11.80
C SER A 152 3.28 12.34 10.73
N GLU A 153 2.86 11.89 9.54
CA GLU A 153 2.57 12.76 8.38
C GLU A 153 1.57 13.88 8.70
N HIS A 154 0.54 13.57 9.47
CA HIS A 154 -0.53 14.51 9.83
C HIS A 154 -0.18 15.42 11.02
N SER A 155 0.91 15.18 11.73
CA SER A 155 1.37 16.07 12.81
C SER A 155 1.88 17.39 12.24
N PRO A 156 1.56 18.55 12.84
CA PRO A 156 2.07 19.85 12.43
C PRO A 156 3.55 20.05 12.81
N VAL A 157 4.11 19.21 13.66
CA VAL A 157 5.50 19.30 14.10
C VAL A 157 6.44 19.01 12.93
N ARG A 158 7.38 19.92 12.68
CA ARG A 158 8.36 19.81 11.59
C ARG A 158 9.70 19.26 12.04
N ALA A 159 10.10 19.53 13.26
CA ALA A 159 11.37 19.07 13.79
C ALA A 159 11.19 18.52 15.22
N VAL A 160 11.76 17.38 15.46
CA VAL A 160 11.85 16.75 16.79
C VAL A 160 13.32 16.65 17.15
N VAL A 161 13.70 17.28 18.26
CA VAL A 161 15.05 17.18 18.84
C VAL A 161 14.98 16.34 20.10
N PHE A 162 15.59 15.18 20.07
CA PHE A 162 15.59 14.24 21.19
C PHE A 162 16.95 14.21 21.87
N LYS A 163 17.15 15.13 22.81
CA LYS A 163 18.32 15.09 23.67
C LYS A 163 18.18 13.99 24.71
N LYS A 164 19.00 12.98 24.61
CA LYS A 164 18.88 11.74 25.39
C LYS A 164 20.20 11.23 25.92
N SER A 165 20.14 10.40 26.96
CA SER A 165 21.22 9.50 27.34
C SER A 165 21.28 8.26 26.45
N SER A 166 22.34 7.48 26.56
CA SER A 166 22.44 6.19 25.84
C SER A 166 21.38 5.19 26.34
N GLY A 167 20.90 4.32 25.45
CA GLY A 167 20.04 3.19 25.80
C GLY A 167 18.55 3.49 25.98
N VAL A 168 18.08 4.72 25.76
CA VAL A 168 16.67 5.11 25.94
C VAL A 168 15.82 5.00 24.67
N GLY A 169 16.23 4.25 23.68
CA GLY A 169 15.40 3.89 22.52
C GLY A 169 15.38 4.89 21.35
N GLY A 170 16.23 5.93 21.35
CA GLY A 170 16.26 6.91 20.25
C GLY A 170 16.50 6.28 18.87
N SER A 171 17.41 5.32 18.77
CA SER A 171 17.65 4.59 17.52
C SER A 171 16.47 3.69 17.14
N GLU A 172 15.66 3.20 18.07
CA GLU A 172 14.46 2.45 17.75
C GLU A 172 13.33 3.36 17.24
N VAL A 173 13.21 4.60 17.76
CA VAL A 173 12.31 5.61 17.16
C VAL A 173 12.71 5.87 15.71
N MET A 174 14.01 6.03 15.44
CA MET A 174 14.54 6.17 14.08
C MET A 174 14.10 4.99 13.19
N MET A 175 14.29 3.74 13.63
CA MET A 175 13.90 2.55 12.87
C MET A 175 12.38 2.48 12.66
N ASN A 176 11.58 2.80 13.67
CA ASN A 176 10.13 2.83 13.56
C ASN A 176 9.67 3.88 12.55
N TRP A 177 10.30 5.06 12.54
CA TRP A 177 9.97 6.09 11.57
C TRP A 177 10.41 5.72 10.15
N ILE A 178 11.58 5.13 9.95
CA ILE A 178 12.01 4.57 8.66
C ILE A 178 10.97 3.57 8.14
N GLY A 179 10.58 2.60 8.96
CA GLY A 179 9.58 1.61 8.58
C GLY A 179 8.20 2.23 8.24
N TYR A 180 7.77 3.22 9.01
CA TYR A 180 6.57 3.99 8.75
C TYR A 180 6.63 4.71 7.39
N VAL A 181 7.73 5.40 7.09
CA VAL A 181 7.92 6.10 5.82
C VAL A 181 7.90 5.11 4.66
N MET A 182 8.59 3.99 4.78
CA MET A 182 8.65 2.97 3.73
C MET A 182 7.29 2.31 3.45
N HIS A 183 6.59 1.87 4.49
CA HIS A 183 5.35 1.10 4.35
C HIS A 183 4.12 1.98 4.25
N HIS A 184 4.01 2.99 5.12
CA HIS A 184 2.79 3.80 5.23
C HIS A 184 2.78 4.96 4.23
N LEU A 185 3.88 5.68 4.06
CA LEU A 185 3.97 6.81 3.12
C LEU A 185 4.33 6.37 1.69
N ARG A 186 5.10 5.33 1.53
CA ARG A 186 5.48 4.61 0.30
C ARG A 186 6.27 5.36 -0.76
N ASN A 187 6.10 6.66 -0.93
CA ASN A 187 6.68 7.42 -2.04
C ASN A 187 7.43 8.66 -1.55
N LYS A 188 8.16 8.56 -0.44
CA LYS A 188 8.89 9.69 0.15
C LYS A 188 10.36 9.34 0.34
N ASP A 189 11.22 10.18 -0.19
CA ASP A 189 12.64 10.09 0.06
C ASP A 189 12.96 10.44 1.52
N LEU A 190 13.87 9.69 2.11
CA LEU A 190 14.35 9.88 3.47
C LEU A 190 15.88 9.89 3.46
N LEU A 191 16.49 10.86 4.12
CA LEU A 191 17.91 10.91 4.39
C LEU A 191 18.19 10.51 5.84
N VAL A 192 19.13 9.59 6.04
CA VAL A 192 19.65 9.22 7.35
C VAL A 192 21.12 9.57 7.40
N VAL A 193 21.52 10.43 8.34
CA VAL A 193 22.89 10.90 8.50
C VAL A 193 23.46 10.41 9.84
N MET A 194 24.55 9.67 9.74
CA MET A 194 25.37 9.24 10.87
C MET A 194 26.61 10.15 10.99
N PRO A 195 27.31 10.17 12.13
CA PRO A 195 28.54 10.97 12.28
C PRO A 195 29.58 10.66 11.19
N THR A 196 29.74 9.40 10.85
CA THR A 196 30.70 8.92 9.83
C THR A 196 30.11 7.83 8.95
N LEU A 197 30.68 7.66 7.76
CA LEU A 197 30.36 6.55 6.86
C LEU A 197 30.64 5.19 7.51
N GLU A 198 31.72 5.09 8.29
CA GLU A 198 32.04 3.85 9.02
C GLU A 198 30.94 3.48 10.02
N LEU A 199 30.43 4.44 10.79
CA LEU A 199 29.37 4.21 11.76
C LEU A 199 28.06 3.83 11.07
N ARG A 200 27.75 4.45 9.92
CA ARG A 200 26.66 4.04 9.05
C ARG A 200 26.76 2.53 8.72
N ASP A 201 27.91 2.08 8.24
CA ASP A 201 28.10 0.71 7.76
C ASP A 201 28.13 -0.31 8.89
N ARG A 202 28.71 0.08 10.04
CA ARG A 202 28.84 -0.81 11.21
C ARG A 202 27.57 -0.88 12.07
N SER A 203 26.81 0.19 12.17
CA SER A 203 25.66 0.28 13.07
C SER A 203 24.31 0.38 12.36
N LEU A 204 24.13 1.39 11.49
CA LEU A 204 22.85 1.67 10.85
C LEU A 204 22.45 0.56 9.87
N ASN A 205 23.34 0.22 8.93
CA ASN A 205 23.05 -0.76 7.87
C ASN A 205 22.63 -2.14 8.40
N PRO A 206 23.34 -2.75 9.38
CA PRO A 206 22.92 -4.01 9.95
C PRO A 206 21.55 -3.94 10.66
N ARG A 207 21.27 -2.85 11.38
CA ARG A 207 19.99 -2.66 12.07
C ARG A 207 18.86 -2.54 11.08
N MET A 208 19.04 -1.75 10.03
CA MET A 208 18.04 -1.56 8.98
C MET A 208 17.77 -2.86 8.22
N ASN A 209 18.82 -3.60 7.84
CA ASN A 209 18.68 -4.89 7.16
C ASN A 209 17.91 -5.91 8.02
N LYS A 210 18.18 -5.93 9.34
CA LYS A 210 17.42 -6.79 10.27
C LYS A 210 15.94 -6.37 10.33
N MET A 211 15.66 -5.08 10.45
CA MET A 211 14.28 -4.57 10.46
C MET A 211 13.54 -4.97 9.19
N LEU A 212 14.16 -4.81 8.02
CA LEU A 212 13.58 -5.17 6.73
C LEU A 212 13.28 -6.67 6.62
N ALA A 213 14.16 -7.52 7.15
CA ALA A 213 14.00 -8.96 7.11
C ALA A 213 12.93 -9.50 8.09
N GLU A 214 12.74 -8.83 9.21
CA GLU A 214 11.93 -9.34 10.33
C GLU A 214 10.54 -8.71 10.42
N THR A 215 10.34 -7.55 9.80
CA THR A 215 9.05 -6.87 9.78
C THR A 215 8.28 -7.23 8.52
N GLU A 216 7.27 -8.10 8.65
CA GLU A 216 6.48 -8.62 7.53
C GLU A 216 5.92 -7.51 6.62
N ALA A 217 5.47 -6.40 7.19
CA ALA A 217 4.96 -5.26 6.44
C ALA A 217 6.00 -4.60 5.52
N LEU A 218 7.29 -4.84 5.75
CA LEU A 218 8.40 -4.33 4.93
C LEU A 218 8.90 -5.38 3.92
N ALA A 219 8.46 -6.64 4.06
CA ALA A 219 8.83 -7.72 3.16
C ALA A 219 8.36 -7.39 1.73
N GLY A 220 9.26 -7.58 0.76
CA GLY A 220 8.96 -7.30 -0.66
C GLY A 220 9.00 -5.82 -1.07
N LEU A 221 9.16 -4.87 -0.14
CA LEU A 221 9.35 -3.46 -0.49
C LEU A 221 10.75 -3.17 -1.04
N VAL A 222 11.73 -3.96 -0.63
CA VAL A 222 13.13 -3.83 -1.03
C VAL A 222 13.58 -5.13 -1.68
N SER A 223 14.30 -5.03 -2.78
CA SER A 223 14.93 -6.21 -3.41
C SER A 223 15.98 -6.82 -2.50
N THR A 224 15.90 -8.12 -2.29
CA THR A 224 16.90 -8.91 -1.54
C THR A 224 18.01 -9.47 -2.41
N SER A 225 17.94 -9.27 -3.73
CA SER A 225 18.94 -9.76 -4.66
C SER A 225 20.27 -8.99 -4.54
N ARG A 226 21.37 -9.69 -4.31
CA ARG A 226 22.72 -9.07 -4.32
C ARG A 226 23.14 -8.49 -5.67
N ARG A 227 22.47 -8.88 -6.74
CA ARG A 227 22.71 -8.36 -8.11
C ARG A 227 21.92 -7.09 -8.40
N ASP A 228 20.93 -6.79 -7.57
CA ASP A 228 20.09 -5.62 -7.73
C ASP A 228 20.77 -4.40 -7.12
N LYS A 229 21.05 -3.41 -7.97
CA LYS A 229 21.68 -2.15 -7.58
C LYS A 229 20.77 -1.24 -6.74
N SER A 230 19.52 -1.61 -6.55
CA SER A 230 18.54 -0.86 -5.75
C SER A 230 18.79 -0.92 -4.23
N ASN A 231 19.62 -1.87 -3.77
CA ASN A 231 20.00 -1.99 -2.36
C ASN A 231 21.53 -1.94 -2.21
N ARG A 232 22.07 -0.73 -2.14
CA ARG A 232 23.49 -0.45 -1.92
C ARG A 232 23.73 -0.03 -0.47
N ALA A 233 25.01 0.11 -0.09
CA ALA A 233 25.38 0.56 1.25
C ALA A 233 24.93 1.99 1.57
N ASP A 234 24.81 2.82 0.56
CA ASP A 234 24.44 4.25 0.65
C ASP A 234 22.98 4.54 0.33
N VAL A 235 22.32 3.70 -0.48
CA VAL A 235 20.93 3.92 -0.92
C VAL A 235 20.15 2.62 -0.92
N VAL A 236 18.94 2.67 -0.41
CA VAL A 236 17.91 1.62 -0.58
C VAL A 236 16.75 2.22 -1.35
N GLU A 237 16.47 1.67 -2.51
CA GLU A 237 15.25 1.98 -3.27
C GLU A 237 14.10 1.08 -2.80
N TYR A 238 12.91 1.66 -2.68
CA TYR A 238 11.72 0.94 -2.22
C TYR A 238 10.46 1.44 -2.92
N GLY A 239 9.43 0.60 -2.93
CA GLY A 239 8.18 0.95 -3.60
C GLY A 239 8.38 1.27 -5.09
N ALA A 240 7.79 2.37 -5.57
CA ALA A 240 7.81 2.72 -6.99
C ALA A 240 8.95 3.67 -7.40
N HIS A 241 9.96 3.94 -6.58
CA HIS A 241 11.15 4.77 -6.85
C HIS A 241 11.56 5.67 -5.67
N ALA A 242 10.99 5.48 -4.49
CA ALA A 242 11.41 6.20 -3.30
C ALA A 242 12.74 5.65 -2.77
N ARG A 243 13.51 6.50 -2.10
CA ARG A 243 14.86 6.15 -1.66
C ARG A 243 15.06 6.43 -0.17
N ILE A 244 15.78 5.54 0.50
CA ILE A 244 16.43 5.83 1.77
C ILE A 244 17.91 6.05 1.50
N ILE A 245 18.35 7.28 1.62
CA ILE A 245 19.75 7.67 1.43
C ILE A 245 20.41 7.65 2.81
N ARG A 246 21.55 6.99 2.90
CA ARG A 246 22.31 6.83 4.13
C ARG A 246 23.70 7.45 3.97
N SER A 247 24.00 8.45 4.78
CA SER A 247 25.19 9.27 4.65
C SER A 247 25.96 9.36 5.96
N GLY A 248 27.19 9.86 5.85
CA GLY A 248 27.97 10.36 6.98
C GLY A 248 28.03 11.88 6.98
N ALA A 249 27.99 12.49 8.16
CA ALA A 249 28.12 13.94 8.32
C ALA A 249 29.47 14.49 7.86
N ASN A 250 30.47 13.62 7.65
CA ASN A 250 31.78 13.94 7.11
C ASN A 250 31.89 13.89 5.58
N SER A 251 30.75 13.73 4.85
CA SER A 251 30.71 13.62 3.39
C SER A 251 29.85 14.74 2.79
N ALA A 252 30.49 15.86 2.42
CA ALA A 252 29.81 17.02 1.86
C ALA A 252 28.99 16.70 0.60
N ASP A 253 29.55 15.93 -0.34
CA ASP A 253 28.89 15.56 -1.58
C ASP A 253 27.56 14.83 -1.36
N SER A 254 27.51 13.93 -0.39
CA SER A 254 26.30 13.18 -0.08
C SER A 254 25.26 14.03 0.66
N LEU A 255 25.66 15.15 1.29
CA LEU A 255 24.77 16.08 1.97
C LEU A 255 24.21 17.19 1.08
N ARG A 256 24.79 17.42 -0.12
CA ARG A 256 24.39 18.48 -1.04
C ARG A 256 23.46 18.04 -2.15
N SER A 257 23.33 16.73 -2.38
CA SER A 257 22.58 16.17 -3.51
C SER A 257 21.09 16.59 -3.51
N ASP A 258 20.21 15.75 -3.82
CA ASP A 258 18.77 15.95 -4.03
C ASP A 258 18.02 16.67 -2.88
N HIS A 259 16.92 17.33 -3.20
CA HIS A 259 15.95 17.79 -2.21
C HIS A 259 15.20 16.60 -1.58
N ILE A 260 15.10 16.57 -0.26
CA ILE A 260 14.55 15.45 0.51
C ILE A 260 13.57 15.94 1.58
N PRO A 261 12.34 15.40 1.65
CA PRO A 261 11.34 15.84 2.61
C PRO A 261 11.60 15.39 4.04
N TYR A 262 12.23 14.22 4.23
CA TYR A 262 12.42 13.63 5.56
C TYR A 262 13.88 13.40 5.87
N VAL A 263 14.30 13.81 7.08
CA VAL A 263 15.68 13.73 7.52
C VAL A 263 15.76 13.14 8.92
N ILE A 264 16.70 12.24 9.11
CA ILE A 264 17.12 11.71 10.40
C ILE A 264 18.61 12.01 10.58
N THR A 265 18.99 12.50 11.73
CA THR A 265 20.39 12.59 12.14
C THR A 265 20.56 11.88 13.46
N ASP A 266 21.52 10.99 13.59
CA ASP A 266 21.83 10.30 14.85
C ASP A 266 23.19 10.75 15.36
N GLU A 267 23.30 10.95 16.66
CA GLU A 267 24.51 11.43 17.35
C GLU A 267 25.03 12.78 16.82
N VAL A 268 24.15 13.77 16.68
CA VAL A 268 24.48 15.12 16.14
C VAL A 268 25.65 15.77 16.89
N SER A 269 25.82 15.50 18.18
CA SER A 269 26.92 16.01 18.97
C SER A 269 28.30 15.54 18.48
N ALA A 270 28.37 14.48 17.70
CA ALA A 270 29.59 13.97 17.10
C ALA A 270 29.82 14.45 15.65
N PHE A 271 28.96 15.34 15.13
CA PHE A 271 29.16 15.90 13.80
C PHE A 271 30.31 16.92 13.77
N PRO A 272 31.07 16.97 12.66
CA PRO A 272 32.07 18.00 12.49
C PRO A 272 31.43 19.40 12.42
N TRP A 273 32.11 20.43 12.85
CA TRP A 273 31.66 21.83 12.73
C TRP A 273 31.74 22.35 11.29
N ASP A 274 32.64 21.80 10.50
CA ASP A 274 32.84 22.14 9.09
C ASP A 274 33.25 20.90 8.30
N ILE A 275 32.77 20.79 7.08
CA ILE A 275 33.10 19.69 6.17
C ILE A 275 34.01 20.22 5.06
N GLY A 276 35.32 20.26 5.32
CA GLY A 276 36.32 20.59 4.28
C GLY A 276 36.17 21.98 3.68
N GLY A 277 35.72 22.98 4.48
CA GLY A 277 35.47 24.35 4.04
C GLY A 277 34.06 24.59 3.41
N GLU A 278 33.22 23.60 3.42
CA GLU A 278 31.87 23.65 2.85
C GLU A 278 30.79 24.11 3.85
N GLY A 279 31.17 24.28 5.11
CA GLY A 279 30.33 24.72 6.19
C GLY A 279 29.78 23.60 7.06
N ASP A 280 28.86 23.99 7.94
CA ASP A 280 28.21 23.10 8.91
C ASP A 280 27.30 22.07 8.24
N PRO A 281 27.46 20.77 8.53
CA PRO A 281 26.62 19.71 7.99
C PRO A 281 25.13 19.90 8.26
N MET A 282 24.76 20.48 9.41
CA MET A 282 23.34 20.72 9.72
C MET A 282 22.71 21.74 8.76
N THR A 283 23.43 22.80 8.44
CA THR A 283 23.01 23.80 7.44
C THR A 283 22.85 23.18 6.05
N LEU A 284 23.76 22.30 5.64
CA LEU A 284 23.65 21.59 4.36
C LEU A 284 22.41 20.67 4.32
N ILE A 285 22.13 19.96 5.43
CA ILE A 285 20.97 19.09 5.57
C ILE A 285 19.66 19.90 5.52
N GLU A 286 19.56 20.99 6.25
CA GLU A 286 18.37 21.85 6.29
C GLU A 286 18.06 22.47 4.91
N ASN A 287 19.07 22.83 4.14
CA ASN A 287 18.91 23.35 2.80
C ASN A 287 18.22 22.35 1.87
N ARG A 288 18.38 21.05 2.07
CA ARG A 288 17.69 20.00 1.27
C ARG A 288 16.18 19.97 1.49
N GLN A 289 15.69 20.50 2.59
CA GLN A 289 14.28 20.49 2.96
C GLN A 289 13.52 21.75 2.55
N ARG A 290 14.21 22.80 2.07
CA ARG A 290 13.63 24.13 1.82
C ARG A 290 12.43 24.13 0.88
N THR A 291 12.38 23.22 -0.08
CA THR A 291 11.29 23.13 -1.08
C THR A 291 10.04 22.42 -0.55
N TYR A 292 10.13 21.80 0.64
CA TYR A 292 9.02 21.02 1.19
C TYR A 292 8.32 21.74 2.34
N SER A 293 7.09 22.13 2.15
CA SER A 293 6.28 22.78 3.19
C SER A 293 5.98 21.87 4.39
N ARG A 294 5.96 20.56 4.17
CA ARG A 294 5.73 19.51 5.18
C ARG A 294 6.97 18.65 5.46
N ALA A 295 8.13 19.24 5.33
CA ALA A 295 9.37 18.56 5.70
C ALA A 295 9.35 18.16 7.17
N LYS A 296 9.99 17.04 7.51
CA LYS A 296 10.14 16.56 8.88
C LYS A 296 11.57 16.15 9.17
N SER A 297 12.03 16.46 10.37
CA SER A 297 13.37 16.14 10.83
C SER A 297 13.34 15.50 12.22
N TYR A 298 14.18 14.51 12.40
CA TYR A 298 14.44 13.86 13.69
C TYR A 298 15.91 13.96 14.01
N PHE A 299 16.24 14.73 15.02
CA PHE A 299 17.60 15.00 15.49
C PHE A 299 17.83 14.30 16.84
N VAL A 300 18.88 13.47 16.91
CA VAL A 300 19.19 12.64 18.07
C VAL A 300 20.61 12.90 18.58
#